data_59132bfd795b1c8582e088c66804e68c
#
_entry.id   59132bfd795b1c8582e088c66804e68c
#
_cell.length_a   1.000
_cell.length_b   1.000
_cell.length_c   1.000
_cell.angle_alpha   90.00
_cell.angle_beta   90.00
_cell.angle_gamma   90.00
#
_symmetry.space_group_name_H-M   'P 1'
#
loop_
_entity.id
_entity.type
_entity.pdbx_description
1 polymer ?
#
loop_
_entity_poly.entity_id
_entity_poly.type
_entity_poly.pdbx_seq_one_letter_code
_entity_poly.pdbx_strand_id
1 'polypeptide(L)'
;YIIMNSYEYLLSDINNIKGIGTKTSKLFKKKNINTIFDLLWSLPRDTIDRTNLVKINELQIGKLQTITINVRKYNFPRIRNLPNRVLCDDDTGKLECVFFNSYEGYIKKILPLGSLVTISGKISYYKNKYQITNPTYISSDINSIKKIFTNYSLTEGLTEKKYNRIIDEVLKNIPDLKEWLSDEILKKFNYIPWKKSILELHNPKNIKKKGNFLSRLIFDEILSTFLINSKVRK
;
A
#
# COMPACT_ATOMS: atom_id res chain seq x y z
N TYR A 1 -32.65 8.93 -0.45
CA TYR A 1 -31.42 8.28 0.00
C TYR A 1 -31.85 7.20 0.99
N ILE A 2 -31.84 5.92 0.58
CA ILE A 2 -32.02 4.77 1.47
C ILE A 2 -30.79 4.75 2.37
N ILE A 3 -30.98 4.98 3.67
CA ILE A 3 -29.92 4.78 4.67
C ILE A 3 -29.68 3.27 4.68
N MET A 4 -28.68 2.83 3.95
CA MET A 4 -28.24 1.45 3.96
C MET A 4 -27.79 1.12 5.39
N ASN A 5 -28.36 0.07 5.99
CA ASN A 5 -27.94 -0.39 7.31
C ASN A 5 -26.41 -0.64 7.28
N SER A 6 -25.71 -0.28 8.33
CA SER A 6 -24.25 -0.42 8.44
C SER A 6 -23.75 -1.83 8.07
N TYR A 7 -24.52 -2.87 8.39
CA TYR A 7 -24.22 -4.25 8.03
C TYR A 7 -24.46 -4.53 6.55
N GLU A 8 -25.51 -3.96 5.96
CA GLU A 8 -25.81 -4.13 4.52
C GLU A 8 -24.69 -3.58 3.65
N TYR A 9 -24.08 -2.45 4.05
CA TYR A 9 -22.92 -1.91 3.35
C TYR A 9 -21.75 -2.91 3.37
N LEU A 10 -21.40 -3.43 4.54
CA LEU A 10 -20.25 -4.35 4.67
C LEU A 10 -20.49 -5.68 3.94
N LEU A 11 -21.72 -6.19 3.91
CA LEU A 11 -22.09 -7.43 3.25
C LEU A 11 -22.42 -7.26 1.77
N SER A 12 -22.43 -6.02 1.27
CA SER A 12 -22.71 -5.77 -0.15
C SER A 12 -21.59 -6.30 -1.05
N ASP A 13 -21.98 -6.65 -2.29
CA ASP A 13 -21.03 -7.17 -3.30
C ASP A 13 -19.95 -6.15 -3.61
N ILE A 14 -18.73 -6.63 -3.79
CA ILE A 14 -17.54 -5.83 -4.10
C ILE A 14 -17.69 -4.99 -5.39
N ASN A 15 -18.60 -5.38 -6.30
CA ASN A 15 -18.92 -4.60 -7.50
C ASN A 15 -19.49 -3.21 -7.19
N ASN A 16 -20.06 -3.02 -6.00
CA ASN A 16 -20.68 -1.75 -5.59
C ASN A 16 -19.62 -0.69 -5.22
N ILE A 17 -18.33 -1.08 -5.13
CA ILE A 17 -17.25 -0.15 -4.81
C ILE A 17 -16.88 0.66 -6.06
N LYS A 18 -16.85 2.00 -5.90
CA LYS A 18 -16.39 2.91 -6.94
C LYS A 18 -14.96 2.56 -7.41
N GLY A 19 -14.81 2.33 -8.70
CA GLY A 19 -13.51 1.97 -9.31
C GLY A 19 -13.30 0.47 -9.49
N ILE A 20 -14.23 -0.38 -9.09
CA ILE A 20 -14.25 -1.80 -9.40
C ILE A 20 -15.14 -2.05 -10.61
N GLY A 21 -14.54 -2.37 -11.75
CA GLY A 21 -15.26 -2.88 -12.93
C GLY A 21 -15.24 -4.42 -12.97
N THR A 22 -15.97 -5.00 -13.91
CA THR A 22 -16.15 -6.46 -14.07
C THR A 22 -14.85 -7.27 -14.08
N LYS A 23 -13.79 -6.78 -14.75
CA LYS A 23 -12.46 -7.43 -14.75
C LYS A 23 -11.84 -7.45 -13.36
N THR A 24 -11.91 -6.34 -12.63
CA THR A 24 -11.32 -6.22 -11.30
C THR A 24 -12.06 -7.06 -10.28
N SER A 25 -13.40 -7.05 -10.34
CA SER A 25 -14.22 -7.90 -9.49
C SER A 25 -13.89 -9.39 -9.66
N LYS A 26 -13.76 -9.87 -10.90
CA LYS A 26 -13.35 -11.26 -11.16
C LYS A 26 -12.00 -11.61 -10.52
N LEU A 27 -11.05 -10.66 -10.46
CA LEU A 27 -9.76 -10.88 -9.80
C LEU A 27 -9.88 -10.99 -8.28
N PHE A 28 -10.74 -10.19 -7.66
CA PHE A 28 -11.02 -10.29 -6.24
C PHE A 28 -11.77 -11.60 -5.91
N LYS A 29 -12.78 -11.96 -6.70
CA LYS A 29 -13.57 -13.20 -6.51
C LYS A 29 -12.70 -14.47 -6.62
N LYS A 30 -11.64 -14.47 -7.46
CA LYS A 30 -10.63 -15.54 -7.48
C LYS A 30 -9.89 -15.73 -6.15
N LYS A 31 -9.89 -14.73 -5.29
CA LYS A 31 -9.30 -14.74 -3.94
C LYS A 31 -10.37 -14.94 -2.84
N ASN A 32 -11.57 -15.33 -3.20
CA ASN A 32 -12.73 -15.44 -2.29
C ASN A 32 -13.10 -14.09 -1.63
N ILE A 33 -12.74 -12.97 -2.25
CA ILE A 33 -13.16 -11.64 -1.82
C ILE A 33 -14.40 -11.26 -2.61
N ASN A 34 -15.58 -11.45 -2.03
CA ASN A 34 -16.88 -11.24 -2.66
C ASN A 34 -17.59 -10.00 -2.14
N THR A 35 -17.39 -9.66 -0.86
CA THR A 35 -18.04 -8.56 -0.17
C THR A 35 -17.04 -7.48 0.24
N ILE A 36 -17.55 -6.32 0.65
CA ILE A 36 -16.71 -5.26 1.26
C ILE A 36 -16.07 -5.77 2.55
N PHE A 37 -16.78 -6.58 3.32
CA PHE A 37 -16.24 -7.19 4.54
C PHE A 37 -15.05 -8.09 4.24
N ASP A 38 -15.14 -8.97 3.23
CA ASP A 38 -14.03 -9.83 2.83
C ASP A 38 -12.80 -9.01 2.44
N LEU A 39 -13.02 -7.89 1.74
CA LEU A 39 -11.94 -6.98 1.36
C LEU A 39 -11.26 -6.36 2.58
N LEU A 40 -12.02 -5.88 3.56
CA LEU A 40 -11.49 -5.33 4.80
C LEU A 40 -10.84 -6.39 5.69
N TRP A 41 -11.29 -7.65 5.60
CA TRP A 41 -10.68 -8.76 6.32
C TRP A 41 -9.42 -9.31 5.63
N SER A 42 -9.21 -8.93 4.37
CA SER A 42 -7.95 -9.22 3.64
C SER A 42 -6.85 -8.26 4.09
N LEU A 43 -6.33 -8.48 5.29
CA LEU A 43 -5.35 -7.61 5.93
C LEU A 43 -4.03 -7.52 5.15
N PRO A 44 -3.28 -6.41 5.27
CA PRO A 44 -1.97 -6.26 4.65
C PRO A 44 -0.98 -7.30 5.18
N ARG A 45 -0.23 -7.91 4.29
CA ARG A 45 0.86 -8.85 4.64
C ARG A 45 2.00 -8.13 5.33
N ASP A 46 2.36 -6.95 4.78
CA ASP A 46 3.51 -6.18 5.22
C ASP A 46 3.26 -4.68 5.10
N THR A 47 4.11 -3.91 5.75
CA THR A 47 4.10 -2.45 5.71
C THR A 47 5.48 -1.92 5.40
N ILE A 48 5.57 -0.97 4.49
CA ILE A 48 6.82 -0.32 4.09
C ILE A 48 6.78 1.13 4.54
N ASP A 49 7.72 1.49 5.41
CA ASP A 49 7.89 2.86 5.86
C ASP A 49 8.72 3.65 4.82
N ARG A 50 8.09 4.63 4.18
CA ARG A 50 8.74 5.58 3.28
C ARG A 50 8.76 7.00 3.84
N THR A 51 8.51 7.16 5.14
CA THR A 51 8.51 8.49 5.79
C THR A 51 9.90 9.05 5.94
N ASN A 52 10.93 8.18 6.02
CA ASN A 52 12.32 8.59 6.16
C ASN A 52 12.91 8.93 4.78
N LEU A 53 13.17 10.21 4.57
CA LEU A 53 13.87 10.72 3.41
C LEU A 53 15.37 10.76 3.73
N VAL A 54 16.18 10.19 2.84
CA VAL A 54 17.63 10.18 2.96
C VAL A 54 18.27 10.95 1.80
N LYS A 55 19.49 11.40 1.97
CA LYS A 55 20.33 11.97 0.89
C LYS A 55 21.14 10.88 0.19
N ILE A 56 21.68 11.19 -1.00
CA ILE A 56 22.43 10.22 -1.80
C ILE A 56 23.67 9.69 -1.05
N ASN A 57 24.33 10.53 -0.26
CA ASN A 57 25.48 10.12 0.56
C ASN A 57 25.13 9.20 1.74
N GLU A 58 23.84 9.11 2.11
CA GLU A 58 23.33 8.26 3.19
C GLU A 58 22.73 6.93 2.69
N LEU A 59 22.85 6.68 1.38
CA LEU A 59 22.26 5.50 0.76
C LEU A 59 22.92 4.21 1.23
N GLN A 60 22.10 3.22 1.53
CA GLN A 60 22.51 1.90 1.98
C GLN A 60 22.11 0.84 0.95
N ILE A 61 23.14 0.17 0.40
CA ILE A 61 22.96 -0.87 -0.62
C ILE A 61 22.07 -1.99 -0.07
N GLY A 62 21.13 -2.44 -0.91
CA GLY A 62 20.19 -3.51 -0.59
C GLY A 62 18.95 -3.06 0.17
N LYS A 63 18.92 -1.84 0.73
CA LYS A 63 17.76 -1.29 1.42
C LYS A 63 16.78 -0.59 0.46
N LEU A 64 15.50 -0.61 0.81
CA LEU A 64 14.49 0.23 0.17
C LEU A 64 14.52 1.59 0.85
N GLN A 65 14.81 2.64 0.10
CA GLN A 65 14.93 4.00 0.62
C GLN A 65 14.22 5.01 -0.28
N THR A 66 13.87 6.15 0.31
CA THR A 66 13.16 7.24 -0.37
C THR A 66 14.07 8.46 -0.42
N ILE A 67 14.20 9.06 -1.60
CA ILE A 67 15.13 10.15 -1.89
C ILE A 67 14.42 11.20 -2.71
N THR A 68 14.77 12.46 -2.50
CA THR A 68 14.36 13.57 -3.39
C THR A 68 15.55 13.99 -4.24
N ILE A 69 15.39 14.00 -5.55
CA ILE A 69 16.46 14.17 -6.54
C ILE A 69 16.06 15.14 -7.63
N ASN A 70 17.06 15.79 -8.22
CA ASN A 70 16.91 16.57 -9.47
C ASN A 70 17.18 15.67 -10.67
N VAL A 71 16.35 15.74 -11.70
CA VAL A 71 16.51 15.02 -12.96
C VAL A 71 17.44 15.81 -13.88
N ARG A 72 18.63 15.27 -14.20
CA ARG A 72 19.67 16.01 -14.94
C ARG A 72 19.79 15.63 -16.40
N LYS A 73 19.79 14.32 -16.70
CA LYS A 73 20.06 13.86 -18.07
C LYS A 73 19.44 12.50 -18.34
N TYR A 74 18.92 12.34 -19.56
CA TYR A 74 18.52 11.03 -20.06
C TYR A 74 19.66 10.36 -20.84
N ASN A 75 19.76 9.05 -20.70
CA ASN A 75 20.58 8.20 -21.54
C ASN A 75 19.69 7.04 -22.04
N PHE A 76 19.20 7.17 -23.24
CA PHE A 76 18.34 6.21 -23.93
C PHE A 76 19.13 5.53 -25.05
N PRO A 77 19.67 4.34 -24.78
CA PRO A 77 20.47 3.64 -25.79
C PRO A 77 19.59 3.16 -26.95
N ARG A 78 20.07 3.32 -28.17
CA ARG A 78 19.38 2.82 -29.39
C ARG A 78 19.49 1.30 -29.56
N ILE A 79 20.32 0.65 -28.74
CA ILE A 79 20.56 -0.79 -28.79
C ILE A 79 19.46 -1.52 -28.04
N ARG A 80 18.83 -2.48 -28.71
CA ARG A 80 17.79 -3.34 -28.15
C ARG A 80 18.33 -4.10 -26.92
N ASN A 81 17.51 -4.22 -25.88
CA ASN A 81 17.82 -4.88 -24.60
C ASN A 81 18.74 -4.13 -23.64
N LEU A 82 19.20 -2.92 -23.96
CA LEU A 82 19.84 -2.08 -22.96
C LEU A 82 18.80 -1.26 -22.19
N PRO A 83 18.97 -1.12 -20.85
CA PRO A 83 18.03 -0.35 -20.06
C PRO A 83 18.17 1.16 -20.32
N ASN A 84 17.05 1.86 -20.27
CA ASN A 84 17.02 3.31 -20.23
C ASN A 84 17.55 3.80 -18.87
N ARG A 85 18.34 4.85 -18.87
CA ARG A 85 18.93 5.42 -17.68
C ARG A 85 18.60 6.90 -17.56
N VAL A 86 18.36 7.35 -16.35
CA VAL A 86 18.17 8.75 -16.01
C VAL A 86 19.19 9.11 -14.96
N LEU A 87 20.07 10.07 -15.28
CA LEU A 87 21.03 10.61 -14.33
C LEU A 87 20.35 11.67 -13.48
N CYS A 88 20.45 11.49 -12.19
CA CYS A 88 19.87 12.34 -11.17
C CYS A 88 20.93 12.72 -10.13
N ASP A 89 20.70 13.81 -9.43
CA ASP A 89 21.56 14.21 -8.31
C ASP A 89 20.77 14.88 -7.19
N ASP A 90 21.41 15.04 -6.07
CA ASP A 90 21.08 16.00 -5.03
C ASP A 90 22.34 16.83 -4.69
N ASP A 91 22.29 17.59 -3.60
CA ASP A 91 23.44 18.39 -3.10
C ASP A 91 24.61 17.53 -2.58
N THR A 92 24.43 16.20 -2.43
CA THR A 92 25.39 15.28 -1.81
C THR A 92 26.00 14.25 -2.76
N GLY A 93 25.36 14.00 -3.91
CA GLY A 93 25.86 12.96 -4.80
C GLY A 93 25.07 12.79 -6.10
N LYS A 94 25.40 11.71 -6.83
CA LYS A 94 24.77 11.33 -8.10
C LYS A 94 24.18 9.94 -8.01
N LEU A 95 23.03 9.74 -8.66
CA LEU A 95 22.28 8.50 -8.71
C LEU A 95 21.82 8.23 -10.14
N GLU A 96 21.78 6.97 -10.55
CA GLU A 96 21.13 6.56 -11.80
C GLU A 96 19.80 5.83 -11.54
N CYS A 97 18.71 6.30 -12.11
CA CYS A 97 17.49 5.52 -12.22
C CYS A 97 17.56 4.67 -13.50
N VAL A 98 17.44 3.35 -13.35
CA VAL A 98 17.57 2.37 -14.43
C VAL A 98 16.21 1.75 -14.71
N PHE A 99 15.77 1.81 -15.98
CA PHE A 99 14.48 1.29 -16.39
C PHE A 99 14.64 0.20 -17.44
N PHE A 100 14.17 -0.99 -17.11
CA PHE A 100 14.02 -2.10 -18.06
C PHE A 100 12.61 -2.10 -18.62
N ASN A 101 12.46 -2.34 -19.90
CA ASN A 101 11.17 -2.48 -20.59
C ASN A 101 10.22 -1.27 -20.45
N SER A 102 10.78 -0.06 -20.37
CA SER A 102 9.99 1.18 -20.26
C SER A 102 10.25 2.07 -21.48
N TYR A 103 9.18 2.68 -22.01
CA TYR A 103 9.28 3.59 -23.15
C TYR A 103 9.82 4.97 -22.72
N GLU A 104 10.61 5.60 -23.57
CA GLU A 104 11.18 6.94 -23.32
C GLU A 104 10.12 7.98 -22.94
N GLY A 105 8.99 8.01 -23.68
CA GLY A 105 7.91 8.97 -23.41
C GLY A 105 7.31 8.80 -22.01
N TYR A 106 7.20 7.57 -21.53
CA TYR A 106 6.76 7.30 -20.16
C TYR A 106 7.77 7.81 -19.14
N ILE A 107 9.07 7.52 -19.36
CA ILE A 107 10.15 7.98 -18.44
C ILE A 107 10.20 9.50 -18.39
N LYS A 108 10.13 10.20 -19.55
CA LYS A 108 10.10 11.67 -19.61
C LYS A 108 8.89 12.27 -18.87
N LYS A 109 7.76 11.57 -18.87
CA LYS A 109 6.54 11.98 -18.16
C LYS A 109 6.68 11.86 -16.64
N ILE A 110 7.28 10.80 -16.13
CA ILE A 110 7.39 10.55 -14.69
C ILE A 110 8.64 11.19 -14.06
N LEU A 111 9.66 11.45 -14.85
CA LEU A 111 10.92 12.11 -14.47
C LEU A 111 11.22 13.24 -15.46
N PRO A 112 10.51 14.37 -15.43
CA PRO A 112 10.76 15.49 -16.33
C PRO A 112 12.15 16.09 -16.10
N LEU A 113 12.84 16.45 -17.18
CA LEU A 113 14.17 17.06 -17.10
C LEU A 113 14.14 18.36 -16.30
N GLY A 114 15.11 18.54 -15.41
CA GLY A 114 15.21 19.71 -14.54
C GLY A 114 14.23 19.75 -13.38
N SER A 115 13.35 18.76 -13.24
CA SER A 115 12.39 18.70 -12.14
C SER A 115 12.97 18.07 -10.86
N LEU A 116 12.46 18.52 -9.71
CA LEU A 116 12.68 17.90 -8.41
C LEU A 116 11.63 16.82 -8.22
N VAL A 117 12.07 15.57 -8.01
CA VAL A 117 11.19 14.42 -7.92
C VAL A 117 11.60 13.55 -6.74
N THR A 118 10.61 13.06 -5.98
CA THR A 118 10.84 12.06 -4.93
C THR A 118 10.65 10.68 -5.51
N ILE A 119 11.62 9.80 -5.27
CA ILE A 119 11.61 8.42 -5.73
C ILE A 119 11.82 7.46 -4.56
N SER A 120 11.26 6.27 -4.65
CA SER A 120 11.49 5.20 -3.69
C SER A 120 11.76 3.90 -4.42
N GLY A 121 12.81 3.19 -3.96
CA GLY A 121 13.19 1.92 -4.54
C GLY A 121 14.34 1.26 -3.79
N LYS A 122 14.67 0.02 -4.19
CA LYS A 122 15.81 -0.71 -3.63
C LYS A 122 17.11 -0.14 -4.19
N ILE A 123 18.03 0.20 -3.29
CA ILE A 123 19.33 0.77 -3.65
C ILE A 123 20.27 -0.34 -4.10
N SER A 124 20.93 -0.14 -5.20
CA SER A 124 22.02 -0.97 -5.72
C SER A 124 23.23 -0.11 -6.05
N TYR A 125 24.38 -0.76 -6.22
CA TYR A 125 25.63 -0.08 -6.60
C TYR A 125 26.25 -0.82 -7.78
N TYR A 126 26.51 -0.11 -8.85
CA TYR A 126 27.08 -0.69 -10.06
C TYR A 126 27.96 0.32 -10.80
N LYS A 127 29.15 -0.10 -11.25
CA LYS A 127 30.15 0.75 -11.93
C LYS A 127 30.39 2.08 -11.20
N ASN A 128 30.65 1.99 -9.91
CA ASN A 128 30.94 3.11 -9.01
C ASN A 128 29.81 4.17 -8.92
N LYS A 129 28.55 3.76 -9.11
CA LYS A 129 27.38 4.64 -8.99
C LYS A 129 26.27 3.97 -8.24
N TYR A 130 25.60 4.74 -7.40
CA TYR A 130 24.33 4.32 -6.84
C TYR A 130 23.28 4.23 -7.94
N GLN A 131 22.44 3.19 -7.87
CA GLN A 131 21.37 2.96 -8.82
C GLN A 131 20.08 2.55 -8.11
N ILE A 132 18.95 2.96 -8.68
CA ILE A 132 17.62 2.40 -8.39
C ILE A 132 17.07 1.82 -9.68
N THR A 133 16.85 0.51 -9.68
CA THR A 133 16.27 -0.19 -10.84
C THR A 133 14.76 -0.25 -10.71
N ASN A 134 14.05 0.22 -11.74
CA ASN A 134 12.59 0.28 -11.78
C ASN A 134 12.01 0.83 -10.47
N PRO A 135 12.22 2.12 -10.14
CA PRO A 135 11.72 2.72 -8.90
C PRO A 135 10.27 2.36 -8.65
N THR A 136 9.96 1.92 -7.43
CA THR A 136 8.61 1.44 -7.08
C THR A 136 7.60 2.59 -7.06
N TYR A 137 8.04 3.76 -6.62
CA TYR A 137 7.23 4.98 -6.56
C TYR A 137 8.04 6.19 -7.04
N ILE A 138 7.37 7.03 -7.82
CA ILE A 138 7.91 8.28 -8.37
C ILE A 138 6.81 9.33 -8.29
N SER A 139 7.08 10.49 -7.69
CA SER A 139 6.15 11.62 -7.63
C SER A 139 6.87 12.95 -7.45
N SER A 140 6.33 13.99 -8.05
CA SER A 140 6.72 15.38 -7.75
C SER A 140 6.13 15.88 -6.43
N ASP A 141 5.04 15.25 -5.94
CA ASP A 141 4.48 15.52 -4.62
C ASP A 141 5.09 14.57 -3.58
N ILE A 142 5.93 15.15 -2.71
CA ILE A 142 6.60 14.43 -1.63
C ILE A 142 5.62 13.78 -0.65
N ASN A 143 4.47 14.42 -0.37
CA ASN A 143 3.49 13.91 0.59
C ASN A 143 2.80 12.65 0.08
N SER A 144 2.73 12.46 -1.22
CA SER A 144 2.18 11.24 -1.82
C SER A 144 3.06 10.02 -1.59
N ILE A 145 4.35 10.20 -1.35
CA ILE A 145 5.33 9.12 -1.11
C ILE A 145 5.73 9.03 0.36
N LYS A 146 5.85 10.16 1.06
CA LYS A 146 6.27 10.22 2.47
C LYS A 146 5.19 9.69 3.40
N LYS A 147 4.85 8.40 3.28
CA LYS A 147 3.86 7.73 4.13
C LYS A 147 4.22 6.24 4.30
N ILE A 148 3.53 5.60 5.23
CA ILE A 148 3.61 4.15 5.39
C ILE A 148 2.70 3.51 4.35
N PHE A 149 3.24 2.61 3.54
CA PHE A 149 2.50 1.86 2.54
C PHE A 149 2.19 0.46 3.04
N THR A 150 1.03 -0.03 2.68
CA THR A 150 0.59 -1.40 2.98
C THR A 150 0.69 -2.27 1.73
N ASN A 151 1.31 -3.44 1.88
CA ASN A 151 1.41 -4.43 0.82
C ASN A 151 0.37 -5.53 1.04
N TYR A 152 -0.35 -5.85 -0.03
CA TYR A 152 -1.35 -6.91 -0.04
C TYR A 152 -0.89 -8.11 -0.87
N SER A 153 -1.46 -9.28 -0.60
CA SER A 153 -1.32 -10.42 -1.49
C SER A 153 -2.09 -10.14 -2.79
N LEU A 154 -1.37 -9.87 -3.87
CA LEU A 154 -1.98 -9.53 -5.16
C LEU A 154 -2.19 -10.78 -6.02
N THR A 155 -3.16 -10.68 -6.96
CA THR A 155 -3.37 -11.65 -8.05
C THR A 155 -2.83 -11.04 -9.34
N GLU A 156 -2.38 -11.85 -10.26
CA GLU A 156 -1.96 -11.40 -11.58
C GLU A 156 -3.05 -10.53 -12.23
N GLY A 157 -2.64 -9.37 -12.76
CA GLY A 157 -3.54 -8.36 -13.33
C GLY A 157 -4.07 -7.32 -12.33
N LEU A 158 -3.79 -7.45 -11.03
CA LEU A 158 -4.14 -6.46 -10.02
C LEU A 158 -2.87 -5.78 -9.49
N THR A 159 -2.72 -4.48 -9.76
CA THR A 159 -1.56 -3.70 -9.29
C THR A 159 -1.76 -3.23 -7.87
N GLU A 160 -0.66 -3.10 -7.10
CA GLU A 160 -0.65 -2.57 -5.74
C GLU A 160 -1.32 -1.19 -5.66
N LYS A 161 -0.99 -0.29 -6.58
CA LYS A 161 -1.58 1.05 -6.65
C LYS A 161 -3.11 1.00 -6.81
N LYS A 162 -3.63 0.08 -7.62
CA LYS A 162 -5.07 -0.09 -7.82
C LYS A 162 -5.74 -0.68 -6.59
N TYR A 163 -5.10 -1.68 -5.97
CA TYR A 163 -5.61 -2.29 -4.73
C TYR A 163 -5.71 -1.26 -3.61
N ASN A 164 -4.62 -0.53 -3.35
CA ASN A 164 -4.58 0.52 -2.31
C ASN A 164 -5.65 1.60 -2.55
N ARG A 165 -5.85 2.05 -3.80
CA ARG A 165 -6.90 3.02 -4.12
C ARG A 165 -8.31 2.51 -3.82
N ILE A 166 -8.56 1.23 -4.04
CA ILE A 166 -9.85 0.60 -3.72
C ILE A 166 -10.05 0.52 -2.21
N ILE A 167 -9.02 0.09 -1.47
CA ILE A 167 -9.04 0.10 0.00
C ILE A 167 -9.28 1.50 0.54
N ASP A 168 -8.55 2.51 0.06
CA ASP A 168 -8.73 3.91 0.49
C ASP A 168 -10.18 4.39 0.29
N GLU A 169 -10.82 3.99 -0.81
CA GLU A 169 -12.23 4.35 -1.06
C GLU A 169 -13.18 3.66 -0.09
N VAL A 170 -12.94 2.40 0.23
CA VAL A 170 -13.76 1.65 1.21
C VAL A 170 -13.56 2.20 2.62
N LEU A 171 -12.32 2.53 3.01
CA LEU A 171 -12.02 3.06 4.34
C LEU A 171 -12.69 4.40 4.63
N LYS A 172 -12.93 5.24 3.59
CA LYS A 172 -13.68 6.50 3.76
C LYS A 172 -15.13 6.29 4.16
N ASN A 173 -15.72 5.18 3.73
CA ASN A 173 -17.14 4.88 3.89
C ASN A 173 -17.41 3.80 4.94
N ILE A 174 -16.39 3.42 5.75
CA ILE A 174 -16.55 2.41 6.80
C ILE A 174 -17.59 2.88 7.83
N PRO A 175 -18.67 2.09 8.07
CA PRO A 175 -19.69 2.49 9.01
C PRO A 175 -19.22 2.40 10.45
N ASP A 176 -19.87 3.15 11.33
CA ASP A 176 -19.73 2.98 12.77
C ASP A 176 -20.63 1.80 13.20
N LEU A 177 -20.00 0.70 13.57
CA LEU A 177 -20.69 -0.44 14.18
C LEU A 177 -20.77 -0.23 15.69
N LYS A 178 -21.92 -0.58 16.26
CA LYS A 178 -22.07 -0.63 17.71
C LYS A 178 -21.05 -1.61 18.28
N GLU A 179 -20.26 -1.17 19.24
CA GLU A 179 -19.32 -2.03 19.94
C GLU A 179 -20.09 -3.11 20.73
N TRP A 180 -19.72 -4.36 20.52
CA TRP A 180 -20.37 -5.51 21.15
C TRP A 180 -19.67 -5.99 22.39
N LEU A 181 -18.39 -5.60 22.58
CA LEU A 181 -17.67 -5.86 23.83
C LEU A 181 -18.02 -4.80 24.87
N SER A 182 -18.11 -5.21 26.14
CA SER A 182 -18.25 -4.27 27.23
C SER A 182 -17.00 -3.43 27.44
N ASP A 183 -17.15 -2.23 27.97
CA ASP A 183 -16.03 -1.33 28.27
C ASP A 183 -15.02 -1.98 29.23
N GLU A 184 -15.48 -2.85 30.14
CA GLU A 184 -14.63 -3.59 31.05
C GLU A 184 -13.69 -4.53 30.32
N ILE A 185 -14.20 -5.28 29.33
CA ILE A 185 -13.40 -6.21 28.50
C ILE A 185 -12.42 -5.41 27.64
N LEU A 186 -12.87 -4.34 27.02
CA LEU A 186 -12.00 -3.48 26.22
C LEU A 186 -10.83 -2.93 27.04
N LYS A 187 -11.09 -2.45 28.25
CA LYS A 187 -10.07 -1.94 29.16
C LYS A 187 -9.15 -3.02 29.69
N LYS A 188 -9.71 -4.16 30.15
CA LYS A 188 -8.95 -5.27 30.72
C LYS A 188 -7.90 -5.85 29.78
N PHE A 189 -8.25 -5.98 28.49
CA PHE A 189 -7.38 -6.57 27.47
C PHE A 189 -6.72 -5.50 26.59
N ASN A 190 -6.94 -4.22 26.87
CA ASN A 190 -6.45 -3.10 26.07
C ASN A 190 -6.84 -3.21 24.58
N TYR A 191 -8.06 -3.70 24.35
CA TYR A 191 -8.57 -3.84 22.98
C TYR A 191 -9.01 -2.47 22.43
N ILE A 192 -8.70 -2.27 21.16
CA ILE A 192 -9.07 -1.06 20.42
C ILE A 192 -10.38 -1.34 19.66
N PRO A 193 -11.32 -0.38 19.59
CA PRO A 193 -12.58 -0.58 18.86
C PRO A 193 -12.35 -1.06 17.42
N TRP A 194 -13.25 -1.93 16.93
CA TRP A 194 -13.15 -2.62 15.64
C TRP A 194 -12.83 -1.67 14.47
N LYS A 195 -13.63 -0.61 14.29
CA LYS A 195 -13.42 0.36 13.20
C LYS A 195 -12.02 0.97 13.23
N LYS A 196 -11.56 1.39 14.41
CA LYS A 196 -10.22 1.96 14.57
C LYS A 196 -9.13 0.93 14.27
N SER A 197 -9.34 -0.33 14.65
CA SER A 197 -8.40 -1.42 14.34
C SER A 197 -8.28 -1.66 12.85
N ILE A 198 -9.39 -1.73 12.12
CA ILE A 198 -9.40 -1.86 10.65
C ILE A 198 -8.69 -0.67 9.99
N LEU A 199 -9.05 0.56 10.37
CA LEU A 199 -8.45 1.78 9.79
C LEU A 199 -6.93 1.80 9.97
N GLU A 200 -6.43 1.51 11.16
CA GLU A 200 -4.99 1.56 11.48
C GLU A 200 -4.22 0.37 10.87
N LEU A 201 -4.85 -0.78 10.64
CA LEU A 201 -4.21 -1.91 9.96
C LEU A 201 -4.06 -1.67 8.45
N HIS A 202 -5.06 -1.05 7.82
CA HIS A 202 -5.03 -0.75 6.38
C HIS A 202 -4.30 0.55 6.03
N ASN A 203 -4.31 1.54 6.94
CA ASN A 203 -3.62 2.83 6.77
C ASN A 203 -2.86 3.20 8.05
N PRO A 204 -1.78 2.48 8.35
CA PRO A 204 -1.05 2.63 9.61
C PRO A 204 -0.35 3.99 9.69
N LYS A 205 -0.55 4.67 10.82
CA LYS A 205 0.22 5.87 11.18
C LYS A 205 1.53 5.52 11.87
N ASN A 206 1.62 4.33 12.47
CA ASN A 206 2.78 3.85 13.20
C ASN A 206 2.89 2.32 13.12
N ILE A 207 3.98 1.84 12.54
CA ILE A 207 4.22 0.40 12.36
C ILE A 207 4.32 -0.34 13.70
N LYS A 208 4.89 0.27 14.73
CA LYS A 208 5.12 -0.36 16.05
C LYS A 208 3.82 -0.74 16.77
N LYS A 209 2.70 -0.10 16.46
CA LYS A 209 1.40 -0.35 17.11
C LYS A 209 0.55 -1.42 16.42
N LYS A 210 1.02 -2.03 15.34
CA LYS A 210 0.26 -3.01 14.54
C LYS A 210 -0.28 -4.18 15.38
N GLY A 211 0.50 -4.69 16.32
CA GLY A 211 0.10 -5.79 17.18
C GLY A 211 -1.17 -5.54 17.99
N ASN A 212 -1.32 -4.35 18.57
CA ASN A 212 -2.49 -4.00 19.39
C ASN A 212 -3.79 -3.96 18.57
N PHE A 213 -3.73 -3.51 17.32
CA PHE A 213 -4.88 -3.49 16.43
C PHE A 213 -5.26 -4.89 15.95
N LEU A 214 -4.26 -5.72 15.67
CA LEU A 214 -4.47 -7.10 15.22
C LEU A 214 -5.07 -7.98 16.32
N SER A 215 -4.66 -7.82 17.59
CA SER A 215 -5.17 -8.58 18.72
C SER A 215 -6.69 -8.52 18.84
N ARG A 216 -7.29 -7.36 18.57
CA ARG A 216 -8.74 -7.19 18.58
C ARG A 216 -9.41 -8.05 17.51
N LEU A 217 -8.91 -8.01 16.27
CA LEU A 217 -9.52 -8.77 15.17
C LEU A 217 -9.36 -10.26 15.34
N ILE A 218 -8.21 -10.71 15.85
CA ILE A 218 -7.96 -12.13 16.21
C ILE A 218 -8.98 -12.59 17.24
N PHE A 219 -9.23 -11.78 18.27
CA PHE A 219 -10.23 -12.10 19.29
C PHE A 219 -11.62 -12.24 18.69
N ASP A 220 -12.03 -11.29 17.85
CA ASP A 220 -13.35 -11.32 17.20
C ASP A 220 -13.52 -12.57 16.33
N GLU A 221 -12.49 -12.97 15.57
CA GLU A 221 -12.52 -14.16 14.71
C GLU A 221 -12.61 -15.47 15.51
N ILE A 222 -11.77 -15.60 16.53
CA ILE A 222 -11.77 -16.79 17.41
C ILE A 222 -13.12 -16.94 18.10
N LEU A 223 -13.65 -15.83 18.66
CA LEU A 223 -14.93 -15.87 19.35
C LEU A 223 -16.09 -16.19 18.40
N SER A 224 -16.12 -15.58 17.21
CA SER A 224 -17.15 -15.90 16.22
C SER A 224 -17.14 -17.38 15.83
N THR A 225 -15.97 -17.93 15.61
CA THR A 225 -15.79 -19.36 15.31
C THR A 225 -16.26 -20.25 16.47
N PHE A 226 -15.92 -19.87 17.70
CA PHE A 226 -16.38 -20.59 18.90
C PHE A 226 -17.90 -20.56 19.02
N LEU A 227 -18.54 -19.41 18.83
CA LEU A 227 -19.99 -19.25 18.91
C LEU A 227 -20.72 -20.06 17.83
N ILE A 228 -20.22 -20.07 16.59
CA ILE A 228 -20.79 -20.87 15.50
C ILE A 228 -20.71 -22.36 15.86
N ASN A 229 -19.55 -22.86 16.28
CA ASN A 229 -19.37 -24.26 16.65
C ASN A 229 -20.22 -24.67 17.86
N SER A 230 -20.43 -23.76 18.81
CA SER A 230 -21.31 -24.03 19.96
C SER A 230 -22.79 -24.14 19.58
N LYS A 231 -23.23 -23.40 18.55
CA LYS A 231 -24.60 -23.49 18.02
C LYS A 231 -24.84 -24.79 17.22
N VAL A 232 -23.83 -25.25 16.48
CA VAL A 232 -23.94 -26.49 15.67
C VAL A 232 -23.99 -27.74 16.54
N ARG A 233 -23.46 -27.68 17.76
CA ARG A 233 -23.47 -28.83 18.72
C ARG A 233 -24.74 -28.97 19.56
N LYS A 234 -25.67 -28.00 19.43
CA LYS A 234 -27.01 -28.06 20.03
C LYS A 234 -28.01 -28.59 19.02
#